data_a7ab764ad2c331c0e10ff50fb1fbc9b7
#
_entry.id   a7ab764ad2c331c0e10ff50fb1fbc9b7
#
_cell.length_a   1.000
_cell.length_b   1.000
_cell.length_c   1.000
_cell.angle_alpha   90.00
_cell.angle_beta   90.00
_cell.angle_gamma   90.00
#
_symmetry.space_group_name_H-M   'P 1'
#
loop_
_entity.id
_entity.type
_entity.pdbx_description
1 polymer ?
#
loop_
_entity_poly.entity_id
_entity_poly.type
_entity_poly.pdbx_seq_one_letter_code
_entity_poly.pdbx_strand_id
1 'polypeptide(L)'
;MSAATCGWRTSADVTDPLPAPPEPSVIGNDDYLPEPCLLHPETVIEYPAPHELPEELADRIHAWEDEQDLDEEEDEEDIAGYQYDLSVAPGCKLGGHAPWSFSDPFPMSCSACGSDVRPLLTIDGSEWDGGSGSWRPLEDADYDGLHFLGPACATKLNIGRGYNLQIYGCVASYDHPHVQNMQ
;
A
#
# COMPACT_ATOMS: atom_id res chain seq x y z
N MET A 1 9.02 21.99 -1.44
CA MET A 1 8.01 21.08 -2.00
C MET A 1 6.66 21.64 -1.61
N SER A 2 5.74 21.83 -2.56
CA SER A 2 4.36 22.24 -2.22
C SER A 2 3.67 21.02 -1.62
N ALA A 3 3.07 21.16 -0.45
CA ALA A 3 2.30 20.09 0.15
C ALA A 3 1.11 19.77 -0.77
N ALA A 4 0.87 18.49 -1.04
CA ALA A 4 -0.32 18.07 -1.73
C ALA A 4 -1.54 18.41 -0.86
N THR A 5 -2.53 19.05 -1.45
CA THR A 5 -3.76 19.40 -0.75
C THR A 5 -4.83 18.41 -1.18
N CYS A 6 -5.24 17.52 -0.28
CA CYS A 6 -6.37 16.65 -0.50
C CYS A 6 -7.66 17.35 -0.06
N GLY A 7 -8.70 17.22 -0.84
CA GLY A 7 -10.03 17.76 -0.52
C GLY A 7 -11.10 16.69 -0.70
N TRP A 8 -12.03 16.65 0.25
CA TRP A 8 -13.19 15.76 0.17
C TRP A 8 -14.25 16.33 -0.74
N ARG A 9 -14.81 15.48 -1.60
CA ARG A 9 -15.96 15.77 -2.45
C ARG A 9 -16.89 14.57 -2.46
N THR A 10 -18.17 14.80 -2.60
CA THR A 10 -19.09 13.71 -2.90
C THR A 10 -19.01 13.35 -4.39
N SER A 11 -19.38 12.14 -4.77
CA SER A 11 -19.44 11.74 -6.18
C SER A 11 -20.35 12.65 -7.01
N ALA A 12 -21.38 13.24 -6.38
CA ALA A 12 -22.27 14.19 -7.02
C ALA A 12 -21.61 15.55 -7.31
N ASP A 13 -20.53 15.89 -6.62
CA ASP A 13 -19.78 17.14 -6.82
C ASP A 13 -18.76 17.03 -7.98
N VAL A 14 -18.49 15.80 -8.44
CA VAL A 14 -17.57 15.55 -9.55
C VAL A 14 -18.36 15.55 -10.85
N THR A 15 -18.65 16.74 -11.35
CA THR A 15 -19.50 16.94 -12.54
C THR A 15 -18.73 17.06 -13.84
N ASP A 16 -17.45 17.37 -13.77
CA ASP A 16 -16.64 17.64 -14.95
C ASP A 16 -15.20 17.09 -14.74
N PRO A 17 -15.01 15.77 -14.83
CA PRO A 17 -13.68 15.20 -14.73
C PRO A 17 -12.82 15.61 -15.92
N LEU A 18 -11.56 15.88 -15.66
CA LEU A 18 -10.61 16.20 -16.74
C LEU A 18 -10.53 15.02 -17.73
N PRO A 19 -10.58 15.29 -19.05
CA PRO A 19 -10.50 14.23 -20.06
C PRO A 19 -9.12 13.54 -20.10
N ALA A 20 -8.10 14.22 -19.59
CA ALA A 20 -6.75 13.71 -19.44
C ALA A 20 -6.07 14.40 -18.24
N PRO A 21 -5.08 13.77 -17.59
CA PRO A 21 -4.29 14.44 -16.59
C PRO A 21 -3.55 15.64 -17.19
N PRO A 22 -3.30 16.71 -16.43
CA PRO A 22 -2.52 17.84 -16.91
C PRO A 22 -1.09 17.39 -17.21
N GLU A 23 -0.56 17.82 -18.33
CA GLU A 23 0.84 17.56 -18.67
C GLU A 23 1.76 18.25 -17.65
N PRO A 24 2.80 17.56 -17.15
CA PRO A 24 3.77 18.18 -16.27
C PRO A 24 4.53 19.28 -17.01
N SER A 25 4.74 20.42 -16.36
CA SER A 25 5.45 21.56 -16.96
C SER A 25 6.94 21.31 -17.17
N VAL A 26 7.50 20.35 -16.44
CA VAL A 26 8.91 19.93 -16.54
C VAL A 26 8.97 18.42 -16.34
N ILE A 27 9.55 17.73 -17.28
CA ILE A 27 9.87 16.30 -17.19
C ILE A 27 11.39 16.19 -17.00
N GLY A 28 11.82 15.79 -15.82
CA GLY A 28 13.24 15.61 -15.53
C GLY A 28 13.78 14.25 -15.99
N ASN A 29 12.91 13.23 -15.98
CA ASN A 29 13.19 11.89 -16.46
C ASN A 29 11.85 11.23 -16.81
N ASP A 30 11.77 10.61 -17.98
CA ASP A 30 10.56 9.95 -18.48
C ASP A 30 10.18 8.72 -17.64
N ASP A 31 11.15 8.09 -16.95
CA ASP A 31 10.91 6.96 -16.03
C ASP A 31 9.99 7.32 -14.84
N TYR A 32 9.77 8.59 -14.56
CA TYR A 32 8.87 9.09 -13.52
C TYR A 32 7.49 9.50 -14.05
N LEU A 33 7.21 9.27 -15.31
CA LEU A 33 5.88 9.48 -15.87
C LEU A 33 5.07 8.20 -15.76
N PRO A 34 4.01 8.17 -14.93
CA PRO A 34 3.16 7.00 -14.84
C PRO A 34 2.37 6.82 -16.14
N GLU A 35 2.08 5.58 -16.48
CA GLU A 35 1.19 5.25 -17.56
C GLU A 35 -0.28 5.29 -17.11
N PRO A 36 -1.20 5.82 -17.94
CA PRO A 36 -2.61 5.85 -17.61
C PRO A 36 -3.17 4.42 -17.61
N CYS A 37 -3.82 4.04 -16.51
CA CYS A 37 -4.44 2.73 -16.32
C CYS A 37 -5.90 2.88 -15.88
N LEU A 38 -6.72 1.85 -16.18
CA LEU A 38 -8.00 1.67 -15.52
C LEU A 38 -7.79 0.91 -14.22
N LEU A 39 -8.40 1.41 -13.15
CA LEU A 39 -8.37 0.74 -11.87
C LEU A 39 -9.59 -0.17 -11.74
N HIS A 40 -9.36 -1.39 -11.27
CA HIS A 40 -10.38 -2.38 -10.94
C HIS A 40 -10.31 -2.68 -9.44
N PRO A 41 -10.85 -1.78 -8.57
CA PRO A 41 -10.68 -1.93 -7.14
C PRO A 41 -11.46 -3.14 -6.62
N GLU A 42 -10.81 -3.93 -5.80
CA GLU A 42 -11.39 -5.04 -5.07
C GLU A 42 -11.39 -4.78 -3.56
N THR A 43 -12.30 -5.42 -2.85
CA THR A 43 -12.32 -5.37 -1.39
C THR A 43 -11.57 -6.57 -0.86
N VAL A 44 -10.51 -6.30 -0.12
CA VAL A 44 -9.69 -7.33 0.53
C VAL A 44 -9.82 -7.24 2.04
N ILE A 45 -9.52 -8.34 2.73
CA ILE A 45 -9.39 -8.39 4.19
C ILE A 45 -7.91 -8.46 4.49
N GLU A 46 -7.41 -7.50 5.25
CA GLU A 46 -6.04 -7.47 5.73
C GLU A 46 -6.00 -7.36 7.25
N TYR A 47 -4.86 -7.66 7.84
CA TYR A 47 -4.65 -7.61 9.28
C TYR A 47 -3.49 -6.67 9.63
N PRO A 48 -3.36 -6.24 10.90
CA PRO A 48 -2.26 -5.39 11.33
C PRO A 48 -0.90 -6.01 11.03
N ALA A 49 0.11 -5.20 10.80
CA ALA A 49 1.47 -5.69 10.67
C ALA A 49 1.93 -6.42 11.97
N PRO A 50 2.89 -7.36 11.91
CA PRO A 50 3.32 -8.13 13.07
C PRO A 50 3.67 -7.27 14.29
N HIS A 51 4.32 -6.14 14.08
CA HIS A 51 4.74 -5.22 15.16
C HIS A 51 3.59 -4.39 15.76
N GLU A 52 2.40 -4.38 15.15
CA GLU A 52 1.19 -3.73 15.67
C GLU A 52 0.32 -4.70 16.50
N LEU A 53 0.67 -5.98 16.51
CA LEU A 53 -0.09 -7.01 17.23
C LEU A 53 0.18 -6.96 18.74
N PRO A 54 -0.81 -7.31 19.58
CA PRO A 54 -0.55 -7.64 20.98
C PRO A 54 0.46 -8.77 21.08
N GLU A 55 1.41 -8.67 22.04
CA GLU A 55 2.50 -9.63 22.25
C GLU A 55 2.01 -11.09 22.29
N GLU A 56 0.93 -11.36 23.04
CA GLU A 56 0.34 -12.71 23.13
C GLU A 56 -0.11 -13.28 21.78
N LEU A 57 -0.60 -12.41 20.88
CA LEU A 57 -1.03 -12.82 19.55
C LEU A 57 0.18 -13.00 18.62
N ALA A 58 1.16 -12.11 18.71
CA ALA A 58 2.41 -12.24 17.96
C ALA A 58 3.13 -13.56 18.30
N ASP A 59 3.25 -13.90 19.59
CA ASP A 59 3.85 -15.16 20.04
C ASP A 59 3.13 -16.39 19.47
N ARG A 60 1.80 -16.35 19.41
CA ARG A 60 1.01 -17.45 18.84
C ARG A 60 1.18 -17.59 17.33
N ILE A 61 1.36 -16.47 16.62
CA ILE A 61 1.62 -16.48 15.18
C ILE A 61 3.01 -17.05 14.93
N HIS A 62 4.03 -16.59 15.65
CA HIS A 62 5.38 -17.14 15.53
C HIS A 62 5.41 -18.64 15.81
N ALA A 63 4.71 -19.13 16.87
CA ALA A 63 4.65 -20.54 17.16
C ALA A 63 3.97 -21.33 16.02
N TRP A 64 2.97 -20.75 15.37
CA TRP A 64 2.31 -21.35 14.22
C TRP A 64 3.23 -21.37 12.98
N GLU A 65 3.98 -20.32 12.71
CA GLU A 65 4.98 -20.27 11.63
C GLU A 65 6.10 -21.29 11.87
N ASP A 66 6.62 -21.40 13.12
CA ASP A 66 7.65 -22.37 13.50
C ASP A 66 7.17 -23.83 13.32
N GLU A 67 5.89 -24.12 13.56
CA GLU A 67 5.31 -25.45 13.32
C GLU A 67 5.26 -25.78 11.83
N GLN A 68 5.02 -24.80 10.97
CA GLN A 68 5.00 -24.98 9.51
C GLN A 68 6.40 -25.30 8.98
N ASP A 69 7.42 -24.56 9.43
CA ASP A 69 8.83 -24.74 9.04
C ASP A 69 9.38 -26.13 9.39
N LEU A 70 8.84 -26.76 10.44
CA LEU A 70 9.30 -28.09 10.90
C LEU A 70 8.75 -29.26 10.08
N ASP A 71 7.66 -29.05 9.36
CA ASP A 71 7.04 -30.10 8.56
C ASP A 71 7.60 -30.17 7.12
N GLU A 72 8.64 -29.36 6.79
CA GLU A 72 9.18 -29.25 5.46
C GLU A 72 10.23 -30.30 5.11
N GLU A 73 9.80 -31.26 4.33
CA GLU A 73 10.63 -31.94 3.31
C GLU A 73 10.26 -31.47 1.87
N GLU A 74 9.35 -30.50 1.70
CA GLU A 74 8.82 -30.08 0.40
C GLU A 74 8.97 -28.56 0.21
N ASP A 75 9.48 -28.17 -0.93
CA ASP A 75 9.76 -26.85 -1.53
C ASP A 75 9.38 -25.58 -0.73
N GLU A 76 10.39 -24.77 -0.40
CA GLU A 76 10.33 -23.49 0.38
C GLU A 76 9.34 -22.43 -0.17
N GLU A 77 8.64 -22.69 -1.29
CA GLU A 77 7.81 -21.70 -1.97
C GLU A 77 6.35 -21.61 -1.45
N ASP A 78 5.89 -22.53 -0.61
CA ASP A 78 4.48 -22.64 -0.21
C ASP A 78 4.19 -22.34 1.27
N ILE A 79 5.16 -21.83 2.04
CA ILE A 79 4.91 -21.49 3.45
C ILE A 79 4.19 -20.17 3.55
N ALA A 80 2.94 -20.21 3.99
CA ALA A 80 2.18 -19.01 4.30
C ALA A 80 2.79 -18.29 5.52
N GLY A 81 3.35 -17.10 5.29
CA GLY A 81 3.84 -16.24 6.35
C GLY A 81 2.82 -15.15 6.71
N TYR A 82 2.58 -14.93 8.00
CA TYR A 82 1.63 -13.90 8.44
C TYR A 82 1.96 -12.53 7.84
N GLN A 83 3.24 -12.18 7.84
CA GLN A 83 3.68 -10.85 7.41
C GLN A 83 3.35 -10.57 5.94
N TYR A 84 3.54 -11.55 5.06
CA TYR A 84 3.46 -11.33 3.62
C TYR A 84 2.13 -11.78 3.01
N ASP A 85 1.49 -12.80 3.59
CA ASP A 85 0.30 -13.41 3.02
C ASP A 85 -1.01 -12.97 3.67
N LEU A 86 -0.96 -12.54 4.92
CA LEU A 86 -2.17 -12.26 5.71
C LEU A 86 -2.22 -10.85 6.29
N SER A 87 -1.06 -10.19 6.53
CA SER A 87 -1.08 -8.91 7.20
C SER A 87 -1.48 -7.76 6.27
N VAL A 88 -0.60 -6.84 6.02
CA VAL A 88 -0.89 -5.62 5.28
C VAL A 88 -0.88 -5.89 3.79
N ALA A 89 -2.01 -5.71 3.12
CA ALA A 89 -2.10 -5.85 1.68
C ALA A 89 -1.14 -4.88 0.97
N PRO A 90 -0.37 -5.34 -0.04
CA PRO A 90 0.51 -4.49 -0.82
C PRO A 90 -0.26 -3.58 -1.77
N GLY A 91 0.45 -2.75 -2.53
CA GLY A 91 -0.09 -1.97 -3.63
C GLY A 91 -0.83 -0.69 -3.25
N CYS A 92 -1.59 -0.21 -4.23
CA CYS A 92 -2.41 0.99 -4.06
C CYS A 92 -3.71 0.65 -3.36
N LYS A 93 -3.99 1.27 -2.22
CA LYS A 93 -5.19 0.94 -1.44
C LYS A 93 -5.80 2.12 -0.71
N LEU A 94 -7.09 2.01 -0.41
CA LEU A 94 -7.86 2.95 0.41
C LEU A 94 -8.10 2.38 1.80
N GLY A 95 -7.70 3.11 2.83
CA GLY A 95 -7.84 2.67 4.22
C GLY A 95 -6.87 1.55 4.60
N GLY A 96 -7.31 0.67 5.49
CA GLY A 96 -6.52 -0.47 5.96
C GLY A 96 -5.36 -0.08 6.88
N HIS A 97 -4.31 -0.90 6.86
CA HIS A 97 -3.10 -0.72 7.64
C HIS A 97 -1.97 -0.12 6.78
N ALA A 98 -1.09 0.66 7.39
CA ALA A 98 0.04 1.25 6.68
C ALA A 98 1.17 0.24 6.53
N PRO A 99 1.75 0.07 5.33
CA PRO A 99 2.98 -0.69 5.17
C PRO A 99 4.17 0.10 5.74
N TRP A 100 4.96 -0.53 6.59
CA TRP A 100 6.18 0.02 7.19
C TRP A 100 7.38 -0.77 6.67
N SER A 101 7.93 -0.33 5.54
CA SER A 101 8.96 -1.09 4.80
C SER A 101 10.38 -0.63 5.10
N PHE A 102 10.59 0.66 5.35
CA PHE A 102 11.92 1.26 5.48
C PHE A 102 12.23 1.84 6.86
N SER A 103 11.23 2.10 7.67
CA SER A 103 11.42 2.56 9.04
C SER A 103 10.42 1.92 9.98
N ASP A 104 10.76 1.90 11.26
CA ASP A 104 9.81 1.53 12.31
C ASP A 104 8.63 2.52 12.37
N PRO A 105 7.44 2.07 12.78
CA PRO A 105 6.32 2.96 13.03
C PRO A 105 6.67 4.06 14.03
N PHE A 106 6.23 5.26 13.74
CA PHE A 106 6.38 6.39 14.64
C PHE A 106 5.04 7.11 14.85
N PRO A 107 4.83 7.72 16.03
CA PRO A 107 3.59 8.42 16.30
C PRO A 107 3.38 9.59 15.35
N MET A 108 2.20 9.63 14.73
CA MET A 108 1.75 10.76 13.91
C MET A 108 0.46 11.31 14.48
N SER A 109 0.32 12.63 14.45
CA SER A 109 -0.88 13.30 14.92
C SER A 109 -1.31 14.41 13.98
N CYS A 110 -2.60 14.73 14.05
CA CYS A 110 -3.18 15.84 13.30
C CYS A 110 -2.61 17.18 13.76
N SER A 111 -2.07 17.97 12.85
CA SER A 111 -1.48 19.27 13.14
C SER A 111 -2.51 20.31 13.60
N ALA A 112 -3.79 20.11 13.30
CA ALA A 112 -4.85 21.04 13.68
C ALA A 112 -5.42 20.80 15.08
N CYS A 113 -5.48 19.53 15.54
CA CYS A 113 -6.15 19.20 16.81
C CYS A 113 -5.38 18.24 17.72
N GLY A 114 -4.23 17.70 17.27
CA GLY A 114 -3.44 16.74 18.05
C GLY A 114 -4.04 15.34 18.17
N SER A 115 -5.20 15.07 17.56
CA SER A 115 -5.79 13.73 17.54
C SER A 115 -4.99 12.79 16.66
N ASP A 116 -5.20 11.49 16.86
CA ASP A 116 -4.61 10.45 16.03
C ASP A 116 -5.01 10.62 14.56
N VAL A 117 -4.19 10.07 13.72
CA VAL A 117 -4.45 9.94 12.27
C VAL A 117 -4.50 8.47 11.89
N ARG A 118 -5.19 8.15 10.82
CA ARG A 118 -5.29 6.78 10.28
C ARG A 118 -4.98 6.77 8.80
N PRO A 119 -4.45 5.66 8.27
CA PRO A 119 -4.24 5.49 6.84
C PRO A 119 -5.52 5.76 6.06
N LEU A 120 -5.42 6.56 5.01
CA LEU A 120 -6.51 6.92 4.13
C LEU A 120 -6.27 6.42 2.72
N LEU A 121 -5.04 6.59 2.25
CA LEU A 121 -4.62 6.20 0.91
C LEU A 121 -3.14 5.81 0.97
N THR A 122 -2.84 4.65 0.43
CA THR A 122 -1.47 4.25 0.08
C THR A 122 -1.37 4.23 -1.44
N ILE A 123 -0.30 4.80 -1.96
CA ILE A 123 0.05 4.78 -3.38
C ILE A 123 1.40 4.09 -3.47
N ASP A 124 1.46 3.00 -4.21
CA ASP A 124 2.66 2.20 -4.40
C ASP A 124 3.02 2.11 -5.89
N GLY A 125 4.26 1.77 -6.17
CA GLY A 125 4.74 1.51 -7.53
C GLY A 125 4.46 0.09 -8.01
N SER A 126 4.10 -0.81 -7.10
CA SER A 126 3.82 -2.21 -7.38
C SER A 126 2.60 -2.68 -6.60
N GLU A 127 1.72 -3.44 -7.25
CA GLU A 127 0.53 -4.01 -6.61
C GLU A 127 0.87 -5.29 -5.81
N TRP A 128 1.92 -6.01 -6.18
CA TRP A 128 2.52 -7.14 -5.45
C TRP A 128 3.97 -7.32 -5.88
N ASP A 129 4.72 -8.10 -5.15
CA ASP A 129 6.10 -8.47 -5.44
C ASP A 129 6.37 -9.97 -5.22
N GLY A 130 7.62 -10.38 -5.19
CA GLY A 130 8.00 -11.78 -4.97
C GLY A 130 7.65 -12.30 -3.57
N GLY A 131 7.64 -11.41 -2.56
CA GLY A 131 7.29 -11.78 -1.17
C GLY A 131 5.78 -11.74 -0.90
N SER A 132 5.01 -11.05 -1.74
CA SER A 132 3.56 -10.85 -1.57
C SER A 132 2.75 -11.46 -2.73
N GLY A 133 3.26 -12.55 -3.31
CA GLY A 133 2.65 -13.24 -4.44
C GLY A 133 1.24 -13.79 -4.18
N SER A 134 0.90 -14.09 -2.93
CA SER A 134 -0.44 -14.51 -2.50
C SER A 134 -1.53 -13.44 -2.74
N TRP A 135 -1.14 -12.17 -2.83
CA TRP A 135 -2.03 -11.05 -3.15
C TRP A 135 -2.20 -10.81 -4.64
N ARG A 136 -1.49 -11.58 -5.48
CA ARG A 136 -1.59 -11.45 -6.94
C ARG A 136 -3.00 -11.81 -7.42
N PRO A 137 -3.61 -10.98 -8.29
CA PRO A 137 -4.91 -11.29 -8.90
C PRO A 137 -4.88 -12.65 -9.61
N LEU A 138 -6.00 -13.38 -9.55
CA LEU A 138 -6.13 -14.68 -10.20
C LEU A 138 -5.96 -14.60 -11.73
N GLU A 139 -6.30 -13.47 -12.33
CA GLU A 139 -6.12 -13.18 -13.75
C GLU A 139 -4.65 -13.17 -14.16
N ASP A 140 -3.77 -12.86 -13.22
CA ASP A 140 -2.32 -12.79 -13.44
C ASP A 140 -1.58 -14.01 -12.88
N ALA A 141 -2.29 -15.05 -12.43
CA ALA A 141 -1.70 -16.25 -11.83
C ALA A 141 -0.68 -16.95 -12.74
N ASP A 142 -0.91 -16.94 -14.04
CA ASP A 142 -0.03 -17.58 -15.05
C ASP A 142 1.13 -16.66 -15.48
N TYR A 143 1.25 -15.45 -14.93
CA TYR A 143 2.35 -14.54 -15.27
C TYR A 143 3.66 -15.06 -14.65
N ASP A 144 4.60 -15.45 -15.51
CA ASP A 144 5.92 -16.01 -15.17
C ASP A 144 7.08 -15.02 -15.37
N GLY A 145 6.77 -13.78 -15.74
CA GLY A 145 7.75 -12.72 -15.95
C GLY A 145 8.22 -12.06 -14.66
N LEU A 146 9.19 -11.15 -14.81
CA LEU A 146 9.69 -10.38 -13.69
C LEU A 146 8.60 -9.44 -13.15
N HIS A 147 8.28 -9.53 -11.87
CA HIS A 147 7.21 -8.77 -11.22
C HIS A 147 7.32 -7.25 -11.44
N PHE A 148 8.53 -6.68 -11.47
CA PHE A 148 8.76 -5.25 -11.69
C PHE A 148 8.60 -4.78 -13.15
N LEU A 149 8.28 -5.67 -14.09
CA LEU A 149 8.05 -5.36 -15.51
C LEU A 149 6.65 -5.75 -15.99
N GLY A 150 5.86 -6.39 -15.15
CA GLY A 150 4.61 -7.00 -15.52
C GLY A 150 3.37 -6.29 -14.98
N PRO A 151 2.27 -7.03 -14.86
CA PRO A 151 0.99 -6.54 -14.36
C PRO A 151 1.07 -5.88 -12.99
N ALA A 152 1.97 -6.34 -12.12
CA ALA A 152 2.19 -5.74 -10.81
C ALA A 152 2.58 -4.27 -10.87
N CYS A 153 3.23 -3.82 -11.93
CA CYS A 153 3.70 -2.45 -12.11
C CYS A 153 3.04 -1.77 -13.33
N ALA A 154 1.78 -2.08 -13.60
CA ALA A 154 1.06 -1.62 -14.80
C ALA A 154 1.06 -0.10 -14.98
N THR A 155 1.00 0.65 -13.88
CA THR A 155 1.04 2.12 -13.90
C THR A 155 2.44 2.69 -14.17
N LYS A 156 3.50 1.90 -14.02
CA LYS A 156 4.91 2.34 -14.00
C LYS A 156 5.15 3.52 -13.04
N LEU A 157 4.33 3.63 -12.03
CA LEU A 157 4.49 4.66 -11.01
C LEU A 157 5.76 4.39 -10.22
N ASN A 158 6.62 5.39 -10.13
CA ASN A 158 7.87 5.31 -9.37
C ASN A 158 7.91 6.41 -8.33
N ILE A 159 7.81 6.02 -7.06
CA ILE A 159 7.91 6.92 -5.92
C ILE A 159 9.28 6.75 -5.28
N GLY A 160 10.14 7.75 -5.42
CA GLY A 160 11.51 7.66 -4.93
C GLY A 160 12.29 6.53 -5.61
N ARG A 161 12.63 5.49 -4.87
CA ARG A 161 13.32 4.29 -5.36
C ARG A 161 12.67 3.02 -4.80
N GLY A 162 11.37 2.86 -5.06
CA GLY A 162 10.59 1.76 -4.50
C GLY A 162 9.94 2.09 -3.15
N TYR A 163 9.73 3.39 -2.88
CA TYR A 163 8.93 3.85 -1.75
C TYR A 163 7.44 3.82 -2.10
N ASN A 164 6.60 3.78 -1.07
CA ASN A 164 5.19 4.11 -1.18
C ASN A 164 4.90 5.49 -0.56
N LEU A 165 3.84 6.12 -1.03
CA LEU A 165 3.32 7.36 -0.46
C LEU A 165 2.05 7.06 0.33
N GLN A 166 2.07 7.37 1.62
CA GLN A 166 0.96 7.20 2.54
C GLN A 166 0.33 8.55 2.87
N ILE A 167 -0.97 8.62 2.79
CA ILE A 167 -1.77 9.78 3.19
C ILE A 167 -2.65 9.37 4.35
N TYR A 168 -2.56 10.10 5.45
CA TYR A 168 -3.31 9.86 6.68
C TYR A 168 -4.36 10.95 6.89
N GLY A 169 -5.55 10.54 7.27
CA GLY A 169 -6.64 11.42 7.66
C GLY A 169 -6.80 11.53 9.17
N CYS A 170 -7.21 12.70 9.64
CA CYS A 170 -7.54 12.92 11.04
C CYS A 170 -8.78 12.13 11.46
N VAL A 171 -8.72 11.41 12.59
CA VAL A 171 -9.87 10.65 13.10
C VAL A 171 -10.99 11.55 13.64
N ALA A 172 -10.69 12.80 14.00
CA ALA A 172 -11.66 13.73 14.56
C ALA A 172 -12.42 14.54 13.50
N SER A 173 -11.82 14.82 12.34
CA SER A 173 -12.46 15.60 11.28
C SER A 173 -11.78 15.40 9.94
N TYR A 174 -12.58 15.20 8.89
CA TYR A 174 -12.10 15.15 7.52
C TYR A 174 -11.65 16.51 6.96
N ASP A 175 -12.05 17.61 7.58
CA ASP A 175 -11.65 18.97 7.18
C ASP A 175 -10.26 19.36 7.69
N HIS A 176 -9.67 18.52 8.57
CA HIS A 176 -8.33 18.76 9.08
C HIS A 176 -7.26 18.38 8.05
N PRO A 177 -6.07 19.03 8.14
CA PRO A 177 -4.96 18.71 7.23
C PRO A 177 -4.58 17.24 7.28
N HIS A 178 -4.27 16.69 6.13
CA HIS A 178 -3.73 15.34 5.99
C HIS A 178 -2.25 15.30 6.37
N VAL A 179 -1.81 14.18 6.90
CA VAL A 179 -0.39 13.91 7.14
C VAL A 179 0.11 13.02 6.00
N GLN A 180 1.30 13.29 5.52
CA GLN A 180 1.95 12.50 4.48
C GLN A 180 3.18 11.82 5.05
N ASN A 181 3.39 10.58 4.68
CA ASN A 181 4.58 9.80 4.99
C ASN A 181 5.02 9.07 3.73
N MET A 182 6.31 8.83 3.61
CA MET A 182 6.90 8.08 2.50
C MET A 182 7.79 7.00 3.08
N GLN A 183 7.50 5.77 2.73
CA GLN A 183 8.17 4.56 3.19
C GLN A 183 8.81 3.82 2.04
#